data_dcd7be91daa2877c15539d4b94782547
#
_entry.id   dcd7be91daa2877c15539d4b94782547
#
_cell.length_a   1.000
_cell.length_b   1.000
_cell.length_c   1.000
_cell.angle_alpha   90.00
_cell.angle_beta   90.00
_cell.angle_gamma   90.00
#
_symmetry.space_group_name_H-M   'P 1'
#
loop_
_entity.id
_entity.type
_entity.pdbx_description
1 polymer ?
#
loop_
_entity_poly.entity_id
_entity_poly.type
_entity_poly.pdbx_seq_one_letter_code
_entity_poly.pdbx_strand_id
1 'polypeptide(L)'
;EWKGNNIPKSICVVANIIDLLERLLERNIVPDLLTDQTSAHDPLIGYNPHNLTLEEAIALREENPDEYIKMSYKSMAKHVRAMLKLKDKGSHTFDYGNNLRARAKEAGVENAFDFPGFVPAYVRPLFCEGKGPFRWAALSGDPKDIEETDRVILELFPEDKALARWIKMAQERVQFQGLPARICWLGYGERARAGLAFNELVRTGKVSAPIVIGRDHLDSGSVASPNRETESMKDGSDAVADWPILNALLNTAAGATWISFHHGGGVGMGYSLHAG
;
A
#
# COMPACT_ATOMS: atom_id res chain seq x y z
N GLU A 1 -7.20 28.81 -4.63
CA GLU A 1 -6.16 29.79 -5.02
C GLU A 1 -4.98 29.10 -5.68
N TRP A 2 -4.29 28.14 -5.02
CA TRP A 2 -3.12 27.45 -5.59
C TRP A 2 -3.43 26.58 -6.80
N LYS A 3 -4.56 25.86 -6.81
CA LYS A 3 -4.99 25.06 -7.96
C LYS A 3 -5.20 25.94 -9.20
N GLY A 4 -5.82 27.11 -9.04
CA GLY A 4 -6.03 28.06 -10.14
C GLY A 4 -4.75 28.66 -10.72
N ASN A 5 -3.68 28.69 -9.93
CA ASN A 5 -2.36 29.23 -10.32
C ASN A 5 -1.34 28.13 -10.70
N ASN A 6 -1.76 26.84 -10.77
CA ASN A 6 -0.89 25.68 -11.00
C ASN A 6 0.32 25.58 -10.04
N ILE A 7 0.14 26.05 -8.79
CA ILE A 7 1.19 25.96 -7.76
C ILE A 7 1.04 24.64 -7.02
N PRO A 8 2.02 23.73 -7.10
CA PRO A 8 1.98 22.49 -6.34
C PRO A 8 2.13 22.78 -4.84
N LYS A 9 1.21 22.28 -4.03
CA LYS A 9 1.23 22.43 -2.57
C LYS A 9 0.82 21.13 -1.91
N SER A 10 1.56 20.78 -0.85
CA SER A 10 1.13 19.76 0.11
C SER A 10 0.44 20.47 1.28
N ILE A 11 -0.75 19.99 1.63
CA ILE A 11 -1.56 20.58 2.73
C ILE A 11 -1.91 19.45 3.68
N CYS A 12 -1.55 19.62 4.95
CA CYS A 12 -1.95 18.73 6.03
C CYS A 12 -3.07 19.38 6.85
N VAL A 13 -4.08 18.60 7.18
CA VAL A 13 -5.19 19.00 8.05
C VAL A 13 -5.28 18.02 9.20
N VAL A 14 -5.27 18.52 10.44
CA VAL A 14 -5.52 17.71 11.63
C VAL A 14 -7.00 17.83 11.98
N ALA A 15 -7.79 16.84 11.61
CA ALA A 15 -9.23 16.80 11.85
C ALA A 15 -9.73 15.35 11.73
N ASN A 16 -10.94 15.08 12.20
CA ASN A 16 -11.60 13.85 11.83
C ASN A 16 -11.91 13.88 10.31
N ILE A 17 -11.69 12.77 9.64
CA ILE A 17 -11.87 12.70 8.17
C ILE A 17 -13.31 13.02 7.74
N ILE A 18 -14.29 12.67 8.56
CA ILE A 18 -15.70 12.94 8.26
C ILE A 18 -15.95 14.45 8.19
N ASP A 19 -15.41 15.21 9.15
CA ASP A 19 -15.52 16.68 9.15
C ASP A 19 -14.93 17.30 7.88
N LEU A 20 -13.77 16.77 7.46
CA LEU A 20 -13.12 17.23 6.22
C LEU A 20 -13.99 16.92 4.99
N LEU A 21 -14.47 15.69 4.85
CA LEU A 21 -15.25 15.28 3.69
C LEU A 21 -16.62 15.99 3.65
N GLU A 22 -17.30 16.14 4.78
CA GLU A 22 -18.55 16.90 4.88
C GLU A 22 -18.31 18.37 4.51
N ARG A 23 -17.20 18.96 4.97
CA ARG A 23 -16.84 20.34 4.62
C ARG A 23 -16.54 20.53 3.13
N LEU A 24 -15.92 19.54 2.48
CA LEU A 24 -15.74 19.55 1.03
C LEU A 24 -17.09 19.50 0.29
N LEU A 25 -17.99 18.62 0.74
CA LEU A 25 -19.35 18.49 0.19
C LEU A 25 -20.16 19.77 0.33
N GLU A 26 -20.18 20.39 1.52
CA GLU A 26 -20.86 21.65 1.80
C GLU A 26 -20.38 22.79 0.88
N ARG A 27 -19.08 22.86 0.66
CA ARG A 27 -18.45 23.87 -0.20
C ARG A 27 -18.50 23.51 -1.69
N ASN A 28 -19.08 22.37 -2.03
CA ASN A 28 -19.07 21.82 -3.39
C ASN A 28 -17.66 21.74 -4.00
N ILE A 29 -16.66 21.40 -3.17
CA ILE A 29 -15.29 21.15 -3.59
C ILE A 29 -15.16 19.65 -3.85
N VAL A 30 -14.94 19.29 -5.12
CA VAL A 30 -14.76 17.91 -5.54
C VAL A 30 -13.28 17.71 -5.86
N PRO A 31 -12.56 16.85 -5.13
CA PRO A 31 -11.17 16.51 -5.47
C PRO A 31 -11.14 15.69 -6.75
N ASP A 32 -10.09 15.86 -7.56
CA ASP A 32 -9.90 15.06 -8.78
C ASP A 32 -9.68 13.58 -8.42
N LEU A 33 -8.91 13.32 -7.35
CA LEU A 33 -8.68 11.99 -6.78
C LEU A 33 -9.05 11.98 -5.29
N LEU A 34 -9.75 10.94 -4.87
CA LEU A 34 -10.08 10.68 -3.47
C LEU A 34 -9.68 9.26 -3.11
N THR A 35 -8.80 9.12 -2.14
CA THR A 35 -8.37 7.81 -1.63
C THR A 35 -8.36 7.80 -0.12
N ASP A 36 -8.45 6.61 0.46
CA ASP A 36 -8.41 6.38 1.89
C ASP A 36 -7.28 5.41 2.26
N GLN A 37 -6.59 5.69 3.36
CA GLN A 37 -5.59 4.82 3.99
C GLN A 37 -5.85 4.61 5.48
N THR A 38 -7.06 4.90 5.95
CA THR A 38 -7.43 4.74 7.36
C THR A 38 -7.32 3.27 7.78
N SER A 39 -6.68 3.01 8.93
CA SER A 39 -6.51 1.67 9.50
C SER A 39 -7.81 1.12 10.09
N ALA A 40 -8.83 0.91 9.27
CA ALA A 40 -10.18 0.49 9.68
C ALA A 40 -10.32 -1.02 9.93
N HIS A 41 -9.24 -1.79 9.81
CA HIS A 41 -9.24 -3.24 10.09
C HIS A 41 -9.51 -3.54 11.57
N ASP A 42 -9.01 -2.71 12.48
CA ASP A 42 -9.29 -2.77 13.90
C ASP A 42 -10.15 -1.57 14.31
N PRO A 43 -11.44 -1.77 14.60
CA PRO A 43 -12.33 -0.68 14.97
C PRO A 43 -12.06 -0.07 16.34
N LEU A 44 -11.28 -0.77 17.19
CA LEU A 44 -10.93 -0.28 18.53
C LEU A 44 -9.66 0.57 18.52
N ILE A 45 -8.61 0.13 17.82
CA ILE A 45 -7.29 0.78 17.86
C ILE A 45 -7.04 1.62 16.61
N GLY A 46 -7.55 1.18 15.46
CA GLY A 46 -7.21 1.75 14.16
C GLY A 46 -8.11 2.89 13.67
N TYR A 47 -9.21 3.21 14.36
CA TYR A 47 -10.16 4.22 13.91
C TYR A 47 -10.65 5.11 15.07
N ASN A 48 -10.62 6.43 14.87
CA ASN A 48 -11.16 7.38 15.85
C ASN A 48 -12.61 7.74 15.50
N PRO A 49 -13.57 7.50 16.41
CA PRO A 49 -14.97 7.87 16.18
C PRO A 49 -15.15 9.36 15.94
N HIS A 50 -16.12 9.69 15.09
CA HIS A 50 -16.54 11.08 14.85
C HIS A 50 -17.24 11.68 16.08
N ASN A 51 -17.14 12.99 16.24
CA ASN A 51 -17.71 13.78 17.34
C ASN A 51 -17.10 13.51 18.73
N LEU A 52 -15.87 13.03 18.79
CA LEU A 52 -15.08 12.96 20.01
C LEU A 52 -13.76 13.71 19.81
N THR A 53 -13.32 14.39 20.85
CA THR A 53 -11.92 14.83 20.92
C THR A 53 -11.00 13.61 21.06
N LEU A 54 -9.72 13.79 20.87
CA LEU A 54 -8.75 12.69 21.03
C LEU A 54 -8.76 12.15 22.48
N GLU A 55 -8.84 13.04 23.45
CA GLU A 55 -8.87 12.71 24.87
C GLU A 55 -10.14 11.91 25.22
N GLU A 56 -11.31 12.34 24.76
CA GLU A 56 -12.58 11.63 24.94
C GLU A 56 -12.57 10.26 24.27
N ALA A 57 -11.98 10.18 23.08
CA ALA A 57 -11.85 8.92 22.35
C ALA A 57 -10.94 7.92 23.09
N ILE A 58 -9.80 8.38 23.65
CA ILE A 58 -8.91 7.55 24.46
C ILE A 58 -9.62 7.07 25.72
N ALA A 59 -10.27 7.96 26.47
CA ALA A 59 -11.00 7.63 27.68
C ALA A 59 -12.11 6.60 27.41
N LEU A 60 -12.96 6.86 26.40
CA LEU A 60 -14.03 5.93 26.04
C LEU A 60 -13.52 4.56 25.63
N ARG A 61 -12.39 4.51 24.91
CA ARG A 61 -11.77 3.25 24.49
C ARG A 61 -11.31 2.38 25.67
N GLU A 62 -10.82 3.02 26.74
CA GLU A 62 -10.38 2.34 27.97
C GLU A 62 -11.57 1.95 28.85
N GLU A 63 -12.54 2.84 29.01
CA GLU A 63 -13.69 2.66 29.91
C GLU A 63 -14.78 1.78 29.34
N ASN A 64 -15.06 1.92 28.04
CA ASN A 64 -16.16 1.21 27.36
C ASN A 64 -15.79 0.87 25.91
N PRO A 65 -14.93 -0.14 25.69
CA PRO A 65 -14.47 -0.53 24.34
C PRO A 65 -15.62 -0.94 23.41
N ASP A 66 -16.67 -1.56 23.92
CA ASP A 66 -17.81 -1.98 23.10
C ASP A 66 -18.57 -0.80 22.52
N GLU A 67 -18.79 0.26 23.29
CA GLU A 67 -19.43 1.48 22.80
C GLU A 67 -18.49 2.22 21.84
N TYR A 68 -17.19 2.26 22.12
CA TYR A 68 -16.21 2.82 21.20
C TYR A 68 -16.26 2.14 19.83
N ILE A 69 -16.27 0.80 19.80
CA ILE A 69 -16.39 0.03 18.56
C ILE A 69 -17.69 0.37 17.81
N LYS A 70 -18.81 0.43 18.49
CA LYS A 70 -20.10 0.83 17.87
C LYS A 70 -20.05 2.22 17.26
N MET A 71 -19.43 3.17 17.95
CA MET A 71 -19.24 4.53 17.44
C MET A 71 -18.28 4.56 16.23
N SER A 72 -17.21 3.76 16.26
CA SER A 72 -16.29 3.57 15.13
C SER A 72 -17.03 3.07 13.89
N TYR A 73 -17.84 2.03 14.01
CA TYR A 73 -18.65 1.51 12.89
C TYR A 73 -19.61 2.54 12.30
N LYS A 74 -20.33 3.27 13.16
CA LYS A 74 -21.21 4.36 12.72
C LYS A 74 -20.43 5.45 11.97
N SER A 75 -19.24 5.75 12.44
CA SER A 75 -18.35 6.74 11.82
C SER A 75 -17.79 6.24 10.48
N MET A 76 -17.36 5.00 10.39
CA MET A 76 -16.91 4.39 9.12
C MET A 76 -18.06 4.40 8.07
N ALA A 77 -19.30 4.14 8.50
CA ALA A 77 -20.46 4.25 7.61
C ALA A 77 -20.67 5.67 7.09
N LYS A 78 -20.50 6.70 7.92
CA LYS A 78 -20.57 8.11 7.49
C LYS A 78 -19.43 8.45 6.52
N HIS A 79 -18.21 8.00 6.85
CA HIS A 79 -17.02 8.21 6.04
C HIS A 79 -17.22 7.67 4.62
N VAL A 80 -17.61 6.40 4.47
CA VAL A 80 -17.84 5.79 3.16
C VAL A 80 -19.00 6.45 2.41
N ARG A 81 -20.10 6.83 3.09
CA ARG A 81 -21.18 7.58 2.45
C ARG A 81 -20.72 8.93 1.91
N ALA A 82 -19.84 9.64 2.63
CA ALA A 82 -19.26 10.89 2.13
C ALA A 82 -18.34 10.67 0.92
N MET A 83 -17.52 9.61 0.92
CA MET A 83 -16.71 9.22 -0.24
C MET A 83 -17.59 8.89 -1.46
N LEU A 84 -18.66 8.13 -1.28
CA LEU A 84 -19.61 7.80 -2.35
C LEU A 84 -20.25 9.08 -2.94
N LYS A 85 -20.68 10.02 -2.10
CA LYS A 85 -21.23 11.31 -2.57
C LYS A 85 -20.20 12.11 -3.40
N LEU A 86 -18.93 12.12 -3.00
CA LEU A 86 -17.89 12.80 -3.78
C LEU A 86 -17.60 12.07 -5.09
N LYS A 87 -17.61 10.73 -5.08
CA LYS A 87 -17.54 9.91 -6.29
C LYS A 87 -18.69 10.27 -7.26
N ASP A 88 -19.92 10.32 -6.77
CA ASP A 88 -21.09 10.66 -7.60
C ASP A 88 -21.01 12.10 -8.17
N LYS A 89 -20.27 12.97 -7.53
CA LYS A 89 -19.94 14.32 -8.02
C LYS A 89 -18.76 14.34 -9.02
N GLY A 90 -18.16 13.20 -9.33
CA GLY A 90 -17.11 13.07 -10.34
C GLY A 90 -15.70 12.90 -9.79
N SER A 91 -15.50 12.74 -8.48
CA SER A 91 -14.21 12.38 -7.91
C SER A 91 -13.82 10.95 -8.30
N HIS A 92 -12.60 10.76 -8.80
CA HIS A 92 -12.05 9.42 -9.00
C HIS A 92 -11.69 8.81 -7.65
N THR A 93 -12.53 7.87 -7.18
CA THR A 93 -12.50 7.37 -5.81
C THR A 93 -12.06 5.93 -5.74
N PHE A 94 -11.15 5.62 -4.84
CA PHE A 94 -10.71 4.26 -4.50
C PHE A 94 -10.18 4.22 -3.07
N ASP A 95 -10.12 3.04 -2.46
CA ASP A 95 -9.47 2.87 -1.16
C ASP A 95 -8.22 1.98 -1.23
N TYR A 96 -7.45 1.99 -0.16
CA TYR A 96 -6.23 1.18 -0.07
C TYR A 96 -6.51 -0.28 0.34
N GLY A 97 -7.75 -0.59 0.76
CA GLY A 97 -8.14 -1.94 1.18
C GLY A 97 -7.83 -2.24 2.65
N ASN A 98 -8.01 -1.27 3.53
CA ASN A 98 -7.83 -1.43 4.98
C ASN A 98 -9.12 -1.77 5.73
N ASN A 99 -10.04 -2.46 5.07
CA ASN A 99 -11.35 -2.90 5.57
C ASN A 99 -12.39 -1.79 5.83
N LEU A 100 -12.14 -0.53 5.47
CA LEU A 100 -13.09 0.55 5.66
C LEU A 100 -14.45 0.26 5.00
N ARG A 101 -14.45 -0.18 3.74
CA ARG A 101 -15.67 -0.53 2.99
C ARG A 101 -16.40 -1.71 3.61
N ALA A 102 -15.67 -2.74 4.04
CA ALA A 102 -16.26 -3.91 4.69
C ALA A 102 -16.96 -3.51 5.99
N ARG A 103 -16.31 -2.72 6.86
CA ARG A 103 -16.89 -2.24 8.12
C ARG A 103 -18.08 -1.30 7.89
N ALA A 104 -18.02 -0.46 6.87
CA ALA A 104 -19.14 0.37 6.48
C ALA A 104 -20.34 -0.46 6.00
N LYS A 105 -20.12 -1.54 5.25
CA LYS A 105 -21.16 -2.47 4.82
C LYS A 105 -21.79 -3.19 6.01
N GLU A 106 -21.01 -3.69 6.95
CA GLU A 106 -21.49 -4.25 8.22
C GLU A 106 -22.33 -3.26 9.01
N ALA A 107 -22.04 -1.94 8.90
CA ALA A 107 -22.80 -0.85 9.50
C ALA A 107 -23.95 -0.33 8.61
N GLY A 108 -24.39 -1.07 7.60
CA GLY A 108 -25.57 -0.79 6.79
C GLY A 108 -25.34 0.18 5.62
N VAL A 109 -24.14 0.20 5.03
CA VAL A 109 -23.88 0.86 3.74
C VAL A 109 -23.83 -0.20 2.65
N GLU A 110 -24.99 -0.54 2.08
CA GLU A 110 -25.10 -1.65 1.13
C GLU A 110 -24.21 -1.48 -0.10
N ASN A 111 -24.05 -0.25 -0.56
CA ASN A 111 -23.24 0.12 -1.72
C ASN A 111 -21.79 0.53 -1.36
N ALA A 112 -21.26 0.08 -0.23
CA ALA A 112 -19.91 0.45 0.22
C ALA A 112 -18.81 0.07 -0.78
N PHE A 113 -19.03 -0.93 -1.62
CA PHE A 113 -18.10 -1.41 -2.63
C PHE A 113 -18.34 -0.83 -4.04
N ASP A 114 -19.14 0.22 -4.18
CA ASP A 114 -19.36 0.86 -5.50
C ASP A 114 -18.13 1.64 -6.01
N PHE A 115 -17.11 1.81 -5.20
CA PHE A 115 -15.77 2.19 -5.65
C PHE A 115 -14.76 1.08 -5.35
N PRO A 116 -13.74 0.91 -6.22
CA PRO A 116 -12.81 -0.21 -6.10
C PRO A 116 -11.77 0.00 -5.01
N GLY A 117 -11.11 -1.10 -4.62
CA GLY A 117 -9.84 -1.04 -3.93
C GLY A 117 -8.69 -0.71 -4.90
N PHE A 118 -7.62 -0.17 -4.38
CA PHE A 118 -6.41 0.19 -5.12
C PHE A 118 -5.79 -1.02 -5.85
N VAL A 119 -5.71 -2.16 -5.17
CA VAL A 119 -5.06 -3.35 -5.74
C VAL A 119 -5.83 -3.89 -6.94
N PRO A 120 -7.14 -4.18 -6.87
CA PRO A 120 -7.88 -4.66 -8.04
C PRO A 120 -7.93 -3.66 -9.17
N ALA A 121 -7.95 -2.35 -8.88
CA ALA A 121 -8.06 -1.31 -9.90
C ALA A 121 -6.74 -1.07 -10.65
N TYR A 122 -5.61 -1.05 -9.97
CA TYR A 122 -4.34 -0.56 -10.54
C TYR A 122 -3.19 -1.56 -10.47
N VAL A 123 -3.15 -2.42 -9.45
CA VAL A 123 -2.01 -3.31 -9.20
C VAL A 123 -2.20 -4.66 -9.88
N ARG A 124 -3.37 -5.26 -9.75
CA ARG A 124 -3.68 -6.57 -10.36
C ARG A 124 -3.45 -6.63 -11.88
N PRO A 125 -3.81 -5.63 -12.69
CA PRO A 125 -3.48 -5.64 -14.11
C PRO A 125 -1.97 -5.82 -14.38
N LEU A 126 -1.11 -5.17 -13.58
CA LEU A 126 0.34 -5.32 -13.70
C LEU A 126 0.81 -6.72 -13.31
N PHE A 127 0.22 -7.32 -12.27
CA PHE A 127 0.50 -8.71 -11.91
C PHE A 127 0.12 -9.67 -13.05
N CYS A 128 -0.99 -9.44 -13.74
CA CYS A 128 -1.41 -10.24 -14.89
C CYS A 128 -0.44 -10.11 -16.08
N GLU A 129 0.31 -9.00 -16.17
CA GLU A 129 1.39 -8.81 -17.14
C GLU A 129 2.74 -9.39 -16.66
N GLY A 130 2.77 -10.03 -15.49
CA GLY A 130 3.99 -10.58 -14.89
C GLY A 130 4.91 -9.54 -14.25
N LYS A 131 4.44 -8.30 -14.08
CA LYS A 131 5.18 -7.22 -13.40
C LYS A 131 4.89 -7.23 -11.91
N GLY A 132 5.90 -6.95 -11.10
CA GLY A 132 5.73 -6.85 -9.66
C GLY A 132 6.85 -6.07 -8.99
N PRO A 133 6.67 -5.72 -7.71
CA PRO A 133 7.65 -4.95 -6.96
C PRO A 133 8.96 -5.74 -6.79
N PHE A 134 10.06 -5.03 -6.96
CA PHE A 134 11.42 -5.48 -6.75
C PHE A 134 12.12 -4.48 -5.84
N ARG A 135 12.55 -4.95 -4.69
CA ARG A 135 13.08 -4.10 -3.63
C ARG A 135 14.48 -4.60 -3.24
N TRP A 136 15.41 -3.65 -3.06
CA TRP A 136 16.74 -3.97 -2.58
C TRP A 136 17.29 -2.94 -1.62
N ALA A 137 18.28 -3.34 -0.82
CA ALA A 137 18.96 -2.49 0.14
C ALA A 137 20.46 -2.75 0.13
N ALA A 138 21.26 -1.71 0.32
CA ALA A 138 22.69 -1.77 0.45
C ALA A 138 23.10 -2.03 1.90
N LEU A 139 23.69 -3.19 2.18
CA LEU A 139 24.13 -3.56 3.54
C LEU A 139 25.34 -2.75 4.03
N SER A 140 26.02 -2.06 3.13
CA SER A 140 27.09 -1.12 3.50
C SER A 140 26.62 0.07 4.31
N GLY A 141 25.34 0.48 4.14
CA GLY A 141 24.85 1.76 4.62
C GLY A 141 25.29 2.95 3.77
N ASP A 142 26.09 2.74 2.71
CA ASP A 142 26.53 3.81 1.82
C ASP A 142 25.51 4.05 0.69
N PRO A 143 24.93 5.25 0.56
CA PRO A 143 24.05 5.61 -0.55
C PRO A 143 24.65 5.40 -1.93
N LYS A 144 25.97 5.49 -2.09
CA LYS A 144 26.67 5.26 -3.36
C LYS A 144 26.46 3.85 -3.92
N ASP A 145 26.29 2.85 -3.06
CA ASP A 145 25.98 1.50 -3.50
C ASP A 145 24.59 1.40 -4.13
N ILE A 146 23.64 2.26 -3.71
CA ILE A 146 22.32 2.37 -4.37
C ILE A 146 22.47 3.13 -5.71
N GLU A 147 23.29 4.15 -5.79
CA GLU A 147 23.56 4.85 -7.06
C GLU A 147 24.13 3.90 -8.11
N GLU A 148 25.07 3.01 -7.73
CA GLU A 148 25.60 1.98 -8.61
C GLU A 148 24.55 0.96 -9.04
N THR A 149 23.72 0.48 -8.13
CA THR A 149 22.64 -0.44 -8.48
C THR A 149 21.57 0.23 -9.35
N ASP A 150 21.21 1.49 -9.09
CA ASP A 150 20.31 2.30 -9.93
C ASP A 150 20.87 2.42 -11.37
N ARG A 151 22.17 2.70 -11.52
CA ARG A 151 22.85 2.77 -12.82
C ARG A 151 22.71 1.46 -13.59
N VAL A 152 22.94 0.35 -12.92
CA VAL A 152 22.82 -0.98 -13.54
C VAL A 152 21.37 -1.27 -13.97
N ILE A 153 20.37 -0.90 -13.17
CA ILE A 153 18.95 -1.05 -13.56
C ILE A 153 18.65 -0.25 -14.83
N LEU A 154 19.14 0.98 -14.92
CA LEU A 154 18.95 1.81 -16.12
C LEU A 154 19.63 1.23 -17.36
N GLU A 155 20.79 0.60 -17.19
CA GLU A 155 21.54 -0.06 -18.28
C GLU A 155 20.88 -1.37 -18.73
N LEU A 156 20.30 -2.13 -17.81
CA LEU A 156 19.64 -3.40 -18.11
C LEU A 156 18.31 -3.24 -18.84
N PHE A 157 17.60 -2.14 -18.57
CA PHE A 157 16.23 -1.90 -19.05
C PHE A 157 16.09 -0.53 -19.74
N PRO A 158 16.88 -0.23 -20.79
CA PRO A 158 16.91 1.10 -21.40
C PRO A 158 15.62 1.47 -22.09
N GLU A 159 14.81 0.48 -22.48
CA GLU A 159 13.53 0.68 -23.17
C GLU A 159 12.40 1.09 -22.22
N ASP A 160 12.52 0.80 -20.91
CA ASP A 160 11.50 1.16 -19.92
C ASP A 160 11.66 2.62 -19.46
N LYS A 161 11.02 3.52 -20.22
CA LYS A 161 11.05 4.96 -19.92
C LYS A 161 10.38 5.32 -18.60
N ALA A 162 9.40 4.54 -18.17
CA ALA A 162 8.71 4.77 -16.89
C ALA A 162 9.62 4.41 -15.72
N LEU A 163 10.29 3.28 -15.78
CA LEU A 163 11.32 2.85 -14.84
C LEU A 163 12.46 3.87 -14.78
N ALA A 164 12.98 4.28 -15.93
CA ALA A 164 14.07 5.25 -16.01
C ALA A 164 13.68 6.60 -15.36
N ARG A 165 12.48 7.09 -15.62
CA ARG A 165 11.96 8.30 -14.99
C ARG A 165 11.85 8.14 -13.48
N TRP A 166 11.32 7.01 -13.01
CA TRP A 166 11.20 6.72 -11.58
C TRP A 166 12.56 6.71 -10.89
N ILE A 167 13.52 5.95 -11.39
CA ILE A 167 14.86 5.84 -10.78
C ILE A 167 15.53 7.21 -10.68
N LYS A 168 15.53 8.00 -11.76
CA LYS A 168 16.10 9.36 -11.77
C LYS A 168 15.44 10.28 -10.75
N MET A 169 14.09 10.27 -10.69
CA MET A 169 13.37 11.07 -9.70
C MET A 169 13.64 10.61 -8.27
N ALA A 170 13.80 9.30 -8.06
CA ALA A 170 14.08 8.75 -6.75
C ALA A 170 15.48 9.14 -6.25
N GLN A 171 16.49 9.19 -7.13
CA GLN A 171 17.84 9.67 -6.80
C GLN A 171 17.82 11.11 -6.27
N GLU A 172 16.96 11.97 -6.83
CA GLU A 172 16.88 13.38 -6.46
C GLU A 172 16.01 13.66 -5.21
N ARG A 173 14.98 12.83 -4.99
CA ARG A 173 13.87 13.18 -4.07
C ARG A 173 13.69 12.25 -2.90
N VAL A 174 14.14 11.01 -2.99
CA VAL A 174 13.95 10.02 -1.93
C VAL A 174 15.08 10.13 -0.92
N GLN A 175 14.73 10.41 0.34
CA GLN A 175 15.65 10.43 1.47
C GLN A 175 15.66 9.06 2.15
N PHE A 176 16.85 8.55 2.48
CA PHE A 176 16.99 7.30 3.23
C PHE A 176 16.84 7.55 4.73
N GLN A 177 15.98 6.76 5.38
CA GLN A 177 15.74 6.85 6.83
C GLN A 177 16.31 5.63 7.59
N GLY A 178 17.00 4.75 6.91
CA GLY A 178 17.63 3.53 7.42
C GLY A 178 18.68 3.10 6.44
N LEU A 179 18.81 1.80 6.21
CA LEU A 179 19.68 1.31 5.14
C LEU A 179 19.23 1.93 3.81
N PRO A 180 20.20 2.42 3.00
CA PRO A 180 19.87 2.90 1.67
C PRO A 180 19.17 1.79 0.88
N ALA A 181 18.02 2.11 0.31
CA ALA A 181 17.16 1.13 -0.35
C ALA A 181 16.48 1.73 -1.57
N ARG A 182 16.07 0.86 -2.49
CA ARG A 182 15.31 1.23 -3.67
C ARG A 182 14.20 0.21 -3.92
N ILE A 183 13.14 0.66 -4.56
CA ILE A 183 12.08 -0.16 -5.12
C ILE A 183 11.85 0.23 -6.58
N CYS A 184 11.56 -0.75 -7.40
CA CYS A 184 11.00 -0.53 -8.72
C CYS A 184 10.04 -1.67 -9.07
N TRP A 185 9.43 -1.61 -10.24
CA TRP A 185 8.62 -2.70 -10.78
C TRP A 185 9.35 -3.34 -11.94
N LEU A 186 9.54 -4.66 -11.87
CA LEU A 186 10.19 -5.44 -12.89
C LEU A 186 9.28 -6.55 -13.40
N GLY A 187 9.43 -6.89 -14.66
CA GLY A 187 8.71 -7.94 -15.33
C GLY A 187 9.26 -9.34 -15.02
N TYR A 188 8.56 -10.32 -15.57
CA TYR A 188 8.96 -11.73 -15.48
C TYR A 188 10.33 -11.96 -16.12
N GLY A 189 11.26 -12.59 -15.38
CA GLY A 189 12.65 -12.80 -15.80
C GLY A 189 13.60 -11.60 -15.58
N GLU A 190 13.09 -10.39 -15.50
CA GLU A 190 13.90 -9.17 -15.29
C GLU A 190 14.53 -9.13 -13.91
N ARG A 191 13.84 -9.63 -12.88
CA ARG A 191 14.36 -9.75 -11.51
C ARG A 191 15.62 -10.62 -11.44
N ALA A 192 15.66 -11.73 -12.18
CA ALA A 192 16.83 -12.60 -12.24
C ALA A 192 18.02 -11.88 -12.89
N ARG A 193 17.78 -11.12 -13.97
CA ARG A 193 18.80 -10.31 -14.62
C ARG A 193 19.39 -9.25 -13.69
N ALA A 194 18.51 -8.53 -12.96
CA ALA A 194 18.94 -7.54 -11.97
C ALA A 194 19.75 -8.19 -10.83
N GLY A 195 19.28 -9.31 -10.29
CA GLY A 195 19.98 -10.04 -9.22
C GLY A 195 21.38 -10.52 -9.64
N LEU A 196 21.51 -11.06 -10.84
CA LEU A 196 22.82 -11.46 -11.38
C LEU A 196 23.74 -10.25 -11.55
N ALA A 197 23.24 -9.13 -12.02
CA ALA A 197 24.03 -7.92 -12.17
C ALA A 197 24.47 -7.34 -10.82
N PHE A 198 23.62 -7.38 -9.80
CA PHE A 198 24.01 -6.96 -8.44
C PHE A 198 25.06 -7.89 -7.84
N ASN A 199 24.99 -9.21 -8.05
CA ASN A 199 26.04 -10.14 -7.68
C ASN A 199 27.37 -9.78 -8.35
N GLU A 200 27.35 -9.38 -9.62
CA GLU A 200 28.56 -8.96 -10.34
C GLU A 200 29.16 -7.67 -9.75
N LEU A 201 28.33 -6.70 -9.33
CA LEU A 201 28.82 -5.52 -8.62
C LEU A 201 29.56 -5.88 -7.33
N VAL A 202 29.01 -6.80 -6.55
CA VAL A 202 29.64 -7.31 -5.32
C VAL A 202 30.97 -8.05 -5.66
N ARG A 203 30.94 -8.96 -6.62
CA ARG A 203 32.09 -9.75 -7.03
C ARG A 203 33.27 -8.89 -7.51
N THR A 204 32.95 -7.78 -8.19
CA THR A 204 33.98 -6.87 -8.76
C THR A 204 34.36 -5.74 -7.81
N GLY A 205 33.79 -5.69 -6.60
CA GLY A 205 34.07 -4.64 -5.62
C GLY A 205 33.58 -3.24 -6.03
N LYS A 206 32.63 -3.16 -6.96
CA LYS A 206 31.99 -1.89 -7.35
C LYS A 206 31.00 -1.38 -6.30
N VAL A 207 30.47 -2.28 -5.49
CA VAL A 207 29.73 -1.98 -4.27
C VAL A 207 30.49 -2.52 -3.07
N SER A 208 30.41 -1.85 -1.94
CA SER A 208 31.28 -2.08 -0.79
C SER A 208 30.81 -3.23 0.13
N ALA A 209 29.56 -3.70 -0.05
CA ALA A 209 28.98 -4.81 0.71
C ALA A 209 27.89 -5.52 -0.11
N PRO A 210 27.41 -6.69 0.33
CA PRO A 210 26.30 -7.38 -0.32
C PRO A 210 25.03 -6.52 -0.44
N ILE A 211 24.26 -6.79 -1.49
CA ILE A 211 22.94 -6.19 -1.72
C ILE A 211 21.88 -7.21 -1.31
N VAL A 212 20.99 -6.83 -0.41
CA VAL A 212 19.83 -7.64 -0.06
C VAL A 212 18.72 -7.35 -1.05
N ILE A 213 18.18 -8.40 -1.66
CA ILE A 213 16.99 -8.33 -2.52
C ILE A 213 15.83 -8.93 -1.76
N GLY A 214 14.73 -8.16 -1.64
CA GLY A 214 13.50 -8.60 -1.00
C GLY A 214 12.29 -8.41 -1.90
N ARG A 215 11.18 -9.03 -1.49
CA ARG A 215 9.87 -8.84 -2.10
C ARG A 215 9.09 -7.81 -1.30
N ASP A 216 8.15 -7.15 -1.94
CA ASP A 216 7.24 -6.21 -1.28
C ASP A 216 6.00 -6.90 -0.69
N HIS A 217 5.89 -8.18 -0.70
CA HIS A 217 4.72 -8.93 -0.21
C HIS A 217 3.36 -8.47 -0.79
N LEU A 218 3.37 -7.68 -1.87
CA LEU A 218 2.18 -7.27 -2.62
C LEU A 218 1.91 -8.14 -3.86
N ASP A 219 2.78 -9.09 -4.15
CA ASP A 219 2.59 -10.00 -5.28
C ASP A 219 1.40 -10.93 -5.01
N SER A 220 0.60 -11.19 -6.06
CA SER A 220 -0.50 -12.11 -6.00
C SER A 220 -0.07 -13.47 -5.54
N GLY A 221 0.21 -14.21 -4.99
CA GLY A 221 0.79 -15.45 -4.51
C GLY A 221 1.61 -15.27 -3.23
N SER A 222 1.89 -14.03 -2.83
CA SER A 222 2.63 -13.72 -1.61
C SER A 222 1.73 -13.26 -0.48
N VAL A 223 0.50 -12.88 -0.79
CA VAL A 223 -0.40 -12.24 0.16
C VAL A 223 -1.85 -12.68 -0.09
N ALA A 224 -2.56 -12.91 1.00
CA ALA A 224 -4.00 -13.05 1.02
C ALA A 224 -4.56 -12.02 2.02
N SER A 225 -5.14 -10.96 1.50
CA SER A 225 -5.77 -9.89 2.28
C SER A 225 -7.18 -9.66 1.72
N PRO A 226 -8.23 -10.09 2.45
CA PRO A 226 -9.61 -9.89 2.01
C PRO A 226 -9.91 -8.42 1.73
N ASN A 227 -10.66 -8.17 0.66
CA ASN A 227 -11.02 -6.84 0.18
C ASN A 227 -9.81 -5.97 -0.21
N ARG A 228 -8.68 -6.57 -0.54
CA ARG A 228 -7.45 -5.91 -0.97
C ARG A 228 -6.84 -6.64 -2.17
N GLU A 229 -5.77 -7.44 -1.97
CA GLU A 229 -5.09 -8.16 -3.07
C GLU A 229 -6.00 -9.20 -3.74
N THR A 230 -6.84 -9.84 -2.95
CA THR A 230 -7.74 -10.91 -3.41
C THR A 230 -9.17 -10.44 -3.65
N GLU A 231 -9.45 -9.14 -3.53
CA GLU A 231 -10.79 -8.57 -3.75
C GLU A 231 -11.37 -8.95 -5.11
N SER A 232 -12.59 -9.46 -5.10
CA SER A 232 -13.37 -9.80 -6.32
C SER A 232 -12.65 -10.77 -7.25
N MET A 233 -11.89 -11.74 -6.72
CA MET A 233 -11.33 -12.83 -7.52
C MET A 233 -12.46 -13.70 -8.06
N LYS A 234 -12.38 -14.03 -9.36
CA LYS A 234 -13.43 -14.80 -10.06
C LYS A 234 -13.61 -16.22 -9.54
N ASP A 235 -12.57 -16.80 -8.97
CA ASP A 235 -12.57 -18.12 -8.38
C ASP A 235 -13.04 -18.17 -6.91
N GLY A 236 -13.45 -17.02 -6.36
CA GLY A 236 -13.92 -16.91 -4.97
C GLY A 236 -12.81 -16.98 -3.92
N SER A 237 -11.54 -16.77 -4.30
CA SER A 237 -10.38 -16.91 -3.40
C SER A 237 -10.14 -15.69 -2.48
N ASP A 238 -11.10 -14.78 -2.33
CA ASP A 238 -10.91 -13.56 -1.52
C ASP A 238 -10.58 -13.83 -0.04
N ALA A 239 -10.95 -14.97 0.49
CA ALA A 239 -10.67 -15.36 1.87
C ALA A 239 -9.72 -16.56 2.00
N VAL A 240 -9.06 -16.97 0.93
CA VAL A 240 -8.17 -18.15 0.89
C VAL A 240 -6.74 -17.74 1.17
N ALA A 241 -6.07 -18.42 2.10
CA ALA A 241 -4.74 -18.06 2.59
C ALA A 241 -3.62 -19.07 2.21
N ASP A 242 -3.90 -20.10 1.43
CA ASP A 242 -2.91 -21.10 1.01
C ASP A 242 -1.86 -20.57 0.04
N TRP A 243 -2.17 -19.58 -0.79
CA TRP A 243 -1.20 -18.95 -1.69
C TRP A 243 0.05 -18.43 -0.99
N PRO A 244 -0.03 -17.65 0.12
CA PRO A 244 1.15 -17.24 0.87
C PRO A 244 1.96 -18.40 1.42
N ILE A 245 1.32 -19.45 1.91
CA ILE A 245 2.00 -20.65 2.43
C ILE A 245 2.76 -21.35 1.31
N LEU A 246 2.11 -21.60 0.17
CA LEU A 246 2.76 -22.22 -1.00
C LEU A 246 3.92 -21.37 -1.51
N ASN A 247 3.79 -20.06 -1.51
CA ASN A 247 4.86 -19.16 -1.91
C ASN A 247 6.06 -19.21 -0.94
N ALA A 248 5.83 -19.27 0.37
CA ALA A 248 6.89 -19.44 1.35
C ALA A 248 7.64 -20.75 1.14
N LEU A 249 6.93 -21.86 0.93
CA LEU A 249 7.51 -23.17 0.66
C LEU A 249 8.33 -23.18 -0.64
N LEU A 250 7.80 -22.56 -1.71
CA LEU A 250 8.48 -22.45 -2.99
C LEU A 250 9.76 -21.65 -2.88
N ASN A 251 9.75 -20.49 -2.22
CA ASN A 251 10.93 -19.67 -2.03
C ASN A 251 11.99 -20.38 -1.17
N THR A 252 11.56 -21.11 -0.14
CA THR A 252 12.46 -21.93 0.69
C THR A 252 13.12 -23.03 -0.16
N ALA A 253 12.32 -23.76 -0.94
CA ALA A 253 12.84 -24.81 -1.82
C ALA A 253 13.79 -24.27 -2.92
N ALA A 254 13.57 -23.02 -3.35
CA ALA A 254 14.42 -22.34 -4.33
C ALA A 254 15.74 -21.79 -3.73
N GLY A 255 15.96 -21.93 -2.41
CA GLY A 255 17.20 -21.55 -1.75
C GLY A 255 17.27 -20.09 -1.32
N ALA A 256 16.15 -19.44 -1.04
CA ALA A 256 16.18 -18.12 -0.44
C ALA A 256 16.91 -18.13 0.91
N THR A 257 17.69 -17.08 1.19
CA THR A 257 18.50 -17.00 2.42
C THR A 257 17.67 -16.73 3.67
N TRP A 258 16.49 -16.15 3.51
CA TRP A 258 15.50 -15.97 4.58
C TRP A 258 14.11 -15.89 3.98
N ILE A 259 13.11 -16.24 4.74
CA ILE A 259 11.70 -16.14 4.39
C ILE A 259 10.98 -15.45 5.54
N SER A 260 10.14 -14.49 5.19
CA SER A 260 9.23 -13.82 6.11
C SER A 260 7.82 -14.39 5.93
N PHE A 261 7.16 -14.65 7.03
CA PHE A 261 5.77 -15.08 7.06
C PHE A 261 5.06 -14.41 8.23
N HIS A 262 4.06 -13.57 7.97
CA HIS A 262 3.45 -12.75 9.01
C HIS A 262 2.02 -12.32 8.66
N HIS A 263 1.28 -11.89 9.68
CA HIS A 263 0.06 -11.12 9.55
C HIS A 263 0.35 -9.63 9.41
N GLY A 264 -0.60 -8.88 8.93
CA GLY A 264 -0.52 -7.42 8.95
C GLY A 264 -0.69 -6.79 7.58
N GLY A 265 0.31 -6.02 7.15
CA GLY A 265 0.27 -5.31 5.87
C GLY A 265 -0.79 -4.22 5.78
N GLY A 266 -1.19 -3.61 6.92
CA GLY A 266 -2.21 -2.56 6.99
C GLY A 266 -3.65 -3.07 7.08
N VAL A 267 -3.88 -4.40 6.99
CA VAL A 267 -5.22 -5.01 7.08
C VAL A 267 -5.52 -5.55 8.49
N GLY A 268 -4.49 -5.71 9.31
CA GLY A 268 -4.60 -6.15 10.69
C GLY A 268 -4.35 -7.62 10.92
N MET A 269 -4.03 -7.95 12.17
CA MET A 269 -3.73 -9.32 12.58
C MET A 269 -4.95 -10.23 12.35
N GLY A 270 -4.73 -11.38 11.73
CA GLY A 270 -5.78 -12.35 11.41
C GLY A 270 -6.56 -12.08 10.13
N TYR A 271 -6.46 -10.88 9.55
CA TYR A 271 -7.15 -10.53 8.31
C TYR A 271 -6.28 -10.64 7.06
N SER A 272 -4.97 -10.65 7.21
CA SER A 272 -4.06 -10.80 6.09
C SER A 272 -2.92 -11.74 6.41
N LEU A 273 -2.42 -12.42 5.39
CA LEU A 273 -1.31 -13.34 5.46
C LEU A 273 -0.31 -12.99 4.38
N HIS A 274 0.94 -12.76 4.77
CA HIS A 274 2.02 -12.34 3.89
C HIS A 274 3.17 -13.34 3.97
N ALA A 275 3.80 -13.63 2.83
CA ALA A 275 4.96 -14.51 2.74
C ALA A 275 5.92 -14.10 1.63
N GLY A 276 7.20 -14.20 1.89
CA GLY A 276 8.21 -13.96 0.88
C GLY A 276 9.56 -13.54 1.41
#